data_66e7bdf5f4330aca3c01ba4f72bbc57e
#
_entry.id   66e7bdf5f4330aca3c01ba4f72bbc57e
#
_cell.length_a   1.000
_cell.length_b   1.000
_cell.length_c   1.000
_cell.angle_alpha   90.00
_cell.angle_beta   90.00
_cell.angle_gamma   90.00
#
_symmetry.space_group_name_H-M   'P 1'
#
loop_
_entity.id
_entity.type
_entity.pdbx_description
1 polymer ?
#
loop_
_entity_poly.entity_id
_entity_poly.type
_entity_poly.pdbx_seq_one_letter_code
_entity_poly.pdbx_strand_id
1 'polypeptide(L)'
;AYAADVLCDDSEAAVVLHVESINKEVNKISPSQGRIPEKSGECFLDREFASSRGYKVGDTITVTQEEGSDLLKKESFTITGIGSSPLYISFSRGNTTLGSGEVNGFMYVLPEDFDQEVYTQIYLRIHEAEDLISYTDAYDNLVDKIEERVEGIQDVQCQARYDEILSDAQKEIDDAEKELADGKKEAQEELSDARQQLKDAREELDSGRQEYEDGVRQLGDAREELSDARQQIADAKEQVADGWSQLESAKAQAESGYAELASAKEQLDSGWAQLNA
;
A
#
# COMPACT_ATOMS: atom_id res chain seq x y z
N ALA A 1 -10.68 -7.27 11.40
CA ALA A 1 -9.34 -7.65 11.84
C ALA A 1 -8.35 -7.40 10.71
N TYR A 2 -7.08 -7.29 11.05
CA TYR A 2 -5.97 -7.22 10.11
C TYR A 2 -5.20 -8.53 10.16
N ALA A 3 -4.71 -8.99 9.02
CA ALA A 3 -3.80 -10.11 8.91
C ALA A 3 -2.79 -9.88 7.79
N ALA A 4 -1.56 -10.37 7.98
CA ALA A 4 -0.48 -10.29 7.01
C ALA A 4 0.48 -11.46 7.18
N ASP A 5 1.06 -11.92 6.09
CA ASP A 5 2.17 -12.86 6.12
C ASP A 5 3.49 -12.09 6.06
N VAL A 6 4.41 -12.43 6.94
CA VAL A 6 5.73 -11.80 7.01
C VAL A 6 6.83 -12.86 7.14
N LEU A 7 8.02 -12.50 6.69
CA LEU A 7 9.20 -13.33 6.91
C LEU A 7 9.75 -13.08 8.32
N CYS A 8 10.09 -14.16 9.03
CA CYS A 8 10.83 -14.06 10.29
C CYS A 8 12.32 -14.07 9.96
N ASP A 9 13.06 -13.10 10.48
CA ASP A 9 14.50 -12.98 10.28
C ASP A 9 15.26 -13.95 11.23
N ASP A 10 15.06 -15.24 11.02
CA ASP A 10 15.71 -16.32 11.78
C ASP A 10 16.57 -17.19 10.85
N SER A 11 17.65 -16.63 10.49
CA SER A 11 19.00 -17.04 10.05
C SER A 11 19.22 -18.15 9.02
N GLU A 12 18.35 -19.08 8.64
CA GLU A 12 18.72 -20.12 7.66
C GLU A 12 17.63 -20.60 6.69
N ALA A 13 16.38 -20.28 6.91
CA ALA A 13 15.29 -20.60 5.99
C ALA A 13 14.28 -19.45 5.97
N ALA A 14 13.68 -19.19 4.83
CA ALA A 14 12.57 -18.24 4.72
C ALA A 14 11.36 -18.74 5.52
N VAL A 15 11.30 -18.37 6.79
CA VAL A 15 10.27 -18.77 7.75
C VAL A 15 9.16 -17.75 7.71
N VAL A 16 7.95 -18.19 7.49
CA VAL A 16 6.78 -17.30 7.38
C VAL A 16 5.94 -17.36 8.65
N LEU A 17 5.62 -16.19 9.18
CA LEU A 17 4.64 -16.02 10.25
C LEU A 17 3.38 -15.36 9.70
N HIS A 18 2.24 -15.93 10.04
CA HIS A 18 0.96 -15.29 9.85
C HIS A 18 0.67 -14.35 11.02
N VAL A 19 0.70 -13.05 10.78
CA VAL A 19 0.48 -12.02 11.80
C VAL A 19 -0.98 -11.61 11.77
N GLU A 20 -1.64 -11.69 12.91
CA GLU A 20 -3.03 -11.28 13.08
C GLU A 20 -3.18 -10.19 14.12
N SER A 21 -4.17 -9.32 13.94
CA SER A 21 -4.54 -8.36 14.95
C SER A 21 -5.33 -9.02 16.09
N ILE A 22 -5.02 -8.68 17.33
CA ILE A 22 -5.72 -9.18 18.50
C ILE A 22 -7.19 -8.74 18.46
N ASN A 23 -8.09 -9.72 18.58
CA ASN A 23 -9.51 -9.50 18.73
C ASN A 23 -9.97 -9.82 20.16
N LYS A 24 -10.75 -8.90 20.76
CA LYS A 24 -11.23 -9.03 22.15
C LYS A 24 -12.56 -9.77 22.26
N GLU A 25 -13.31 -9.88 21.17
CA GLU A 25 -14.65 -10.43 21.17
C GLU A 25 -14.70 -11.88 20.65
N VAL A 26 -14.00 -12.16 19.56
CA VAL A 26 -13.98 -13.48 18.90
C VAL A 26 -12.54 -13.98 18.80
N ASN A 27 -12.37 -15.30 18.63
CA ASN A 27 -11.08 -15.95 18.42
C ASN A 27 -10.03 -15.58 19.47
N LYS A 28 -10.45 -15.54 20.75
CA LYS A 28 -9.58 -15.13 21.85
C LYS A 28 -8.39 -16.08 22.01
N ILE A 29 -7.20 -15.51 21.94
CA ILE A 29 -5.96 -16.24 22.16
C ILE A 29 -5.83 -16.67 23.64
N SER A 30 -5.19 -17.82 23.87
CA SER A 30 -5.01 -18.39 25.20
C SER A 30 -3.52 -18.50 25.54
N PRO A 31 -3.00 -17.66 26.45
CA PRO A 31 -1.61 -17.72 26.86
C PRO A 31 -1.35 -18.98 27.73
N SER A 32 -0.34 -19.75 27.37
CA SER A 32 0.24 -20.79 28.21
C SER A 32 1.41 -20.25 29.04
N GLN A 33 2.04 -19.19 28.57
CA GLN A 33 3.11 -18.46 29.25
C GLN A 33 2.94 -16.95 29.01
N GLY A 34 3.27 -16.13 30.00
CA GLY A 34 3.23 -14.69 29.89
C GLY A 34 1.80 -14.13 29.87
N ARG A 35 1.59 -13.09 29.10
CA ARG A 35 0.33 -12.35 28.96
C ARG A 35 0.03 -11.97 27.53
N ILE A 36 -1.20 -11.56 27.28
CA ILE A 36 -1.61 -10.96 26.01
C ILE A 36 -0.94 -9.58 25.85
N PRO A 37 -0.51 -9.19 24.64
CA PRO A 37 -0.01 -7.85 24.33
C PRO A 37 -0.96 -6.72 24.75
N GLU A 38 -0.41 -5.68 25.36
CA GLU A 38 -1.16 -4.50 25.82
C GLU A 38 -0.63 -3.19 25.20
N LYS A 39 0.57 -3.23 24.62
CA LYS A 39 1.24 -2.05 24.06
C LYS A 39 1.77 -2.36 22.65
N SER A 40 1.77 -1.33 21.81
CA SER A 40 2.36 -1.41 20.49
C SER A 40 3.83 -1.84 20.54
N GLY A 41 4.19 -2.81 19.68
CA GLY A 41 5.50 -3.46 19.68
C GLY A 41 5.63 -4.68 20.60
N GLU A 42 4.54 -5.09 21.25
CA GLU A 42 4.44 -6.37 21.94
C GLU A 42 3.75 -7.40 21.04
N CYS A 43 4.15 -8.68 21.15
CA CYS A 43 3.51 -9.76 20.41
C CYS A 43 3.19 -10.96 21.30
N PHE A 44 2.23 -11.76 20.83
CA PHE A 44 1.93 -13.08 21.33
C PHE A 44 2.29 -14.09 20.23
N LEU A 45 3.01 -15.15 20.60
CA LEU A 45 3.61 -16.08 19.65
C LEU A 45 3.00 -17.49 19.76
N ASP A 46 2.90 -18.18 18.65
CA ASP A 46 2.52 -19.59 18.57
C ASP A 46 3.43 -20.45 19.44
N ARG A 47 2.83 -21.29 20.28
CA ARG A 47 3.54 -22.16 21.20
C ARG A 47 4.46 -23.17 20.50
N GLU A 48 4.00 -23.77 19.42
CA GLU A 48 4.77 -24.77 18.67
C GLU A 48 5.95 -24.10 17.97
N PHE A 49 5.70 -22.94 17.36
CA PHE A 49 6.75 -22.15 16.73
C PHE A 49 7.79 -21.69 17.77
N ALA A 50 7.36 -21.11 18.87
CA ALA A 50 8.25 -20.68 19.95
C ALA A 50 9.10 -21.83 20.49
N SER A 51 8.48 -22.99 20.71
CA SER A 51 9.19 -24.20 21.22
C SER A 51 10.23 -24.70 20.23
N SER A 52 9.89 -24.74 18.92
CA SER A 52 10.81 -25.25 17.89
C SER A 52 12.02 -24.36 17.67
N ARG A 53 11.88 -23.05 17.93
CA ARG A 53 12.92 -22.03 17.72
C ARG A 53 13.59 -21.57 19.02
N GLY A 54 13.10 -22.01 20.16
CA GLY A 54 13.68 -21.70 21.48
C GLY A 54 13.31 -20.31 22.01
N TYR A 55 12.31 -19.64 21.42
CA TYR A 55 11.82 -18.34 21.90
C TYR A 55 11.16 -18.44 23.27
N LYS A 56 11.37 -17.41 24.08
CA LYS A 56 10.82 -17.27 25.43
C LYS A 56 10.13 -15.92 25.59
N VAL A 57 9.26 -15.83 26.57
CA VAL A 57 8.67 -14.54 26.98
C VAL A 57 9.79 -13.60 27.42
N GLY A 58 9.80 -12.40 26.86
CA GLY A 58 10.83 -11.38 27.04
C GLY A 58 11.83 -11.28 25.87
N ASP A 59 11.90 -12.28 25.00
CA ASP A 59 12.75 -12.20 23.80
C ASP A 59 12.14 -11.24 22.76
N THR A 60 12.97 -10.83 21.82
CA THR A 60 12.55 -10.02 20.69
C THR A 60 12.53 -10.89 19.44
N ILE A 61 11.46 -10.78 18.66
CA ILE A 61 11.33 -11.38 17.34
C ILE A 61 11.37 -10.25 16.28
N THR A 62 12.14 -10.47 15.23
CA THR A 62 12.24 -9.54 14.09
C THR A 62 11.57 -10.16 12.88
N VAL A 63 10.81 -9.36 12.17
CA VAL A 63 10.11 -9.74 10.95
C VAL A 63 10.51 -8.81 9.82
N THR A 64 10.58 -9.34 8.62
CA THR A 64 10.87 -8.60 7.40
C THR A 64 9.65 -8.65 6.49
N GLN A 65 9.33 -7.53 5.88
CA GLN A 65 8.25 -7.37 4.92
C GLN A 65 8.84 -7.31 3.51
N GLU A 66 8.06 -7.64 2.50
CA GLU A 66 8.50 -7.44 1.11
C GLU A 66 8.68 -5.94 0.83
N GLU A 67 9.66 -5.59 0.01
CA GLU A 67 9.96 -4.21 -0.36
C GLU A 67 8.74 -3.57 -1.04
N GLY A 68 8.22 -2.48 -0.45
CA GLY A 68 7.02 -1.78 -0.91
C GLY A 68 5.70 -2.31 -0.34
N SER A 69 5.72 -3.26 0.61
CA SER A 69 4.55 -3.69 1.36
C SER A 69 4.64 -3.23 2.81
N ASP A 70 4.13 -2.05 3.10
CA ASP A 70 4.07 -1.52 4.47
C ASP A 70 2.85 -2.12 5.21
N LEU A 71 2.94 -3.39 5.60
CA LEU A 71 1.85 -4.12 6.28
C LEU A 71 1.84 -3.87 7.79
N LEU A 72 3.04 -3.76 8.36
CA LEU A 72 3.27 -3.52 9.79
C LEU A 72 4.13 -2.26 9.96
N LYS A 73 3.82 -1.46 10.97
CA LYS A 73 4.57 -0.24 11.33
C LYS A 73 5.91 -0.51 11.99
N LYS A 74 6.14 -1.76 12.43
CA LYS A 74 7.35 -2.17 13.13
C LYS A 74 7.85 -3.51 12.61
N GLU A 75 9.15 -3.68 12.62
CA GLU A 75 9.82 -4.91 12.25
C GLU A 75 10.23 -5.76 13.46
N SER A 76 10.22 -5.20 14.66
CA SER A 76 10.67 -5.88 15.88
C SER A 76 9.59 -5.80 16.96
N PHE A 77 9.32 -6.97 17.57
CA PHE A 77 8.30 -7.12 18.59
C PHE A 77 8.84 -7.86 19.80
N THR A 78 8.47 -7.41 21.00
CA THR A 78 8.80 -8.13 22.25
C THR A 78 7.74 -9.20 22.51
N ILE A 79 8.16 -10.43 22.69
CA ILE A 79 7.28 -11.55 23.02
C ILE A 79 6.79 -11.40 24.46
N THR A 80 5.53 -11.08 24.66
CA THR A 80 4.91 -10.94 25.98
C THR A 80 4.09 -12.15 26.38
N GLY A 81 3.71 -12.98 25.40
CA GLY A 81 2.97 -14.21 25.66
C GLY A 81 3.24 -15.26 24.58
N ILE A 82 3.10 -16.50 25.00
CA ILE A 82 3.22 -17.69 24.14
C ILE A 82 2.03 -18.58 24.43
N GLY A 83 1.37 -19.10 23.38
CA GLY A 83 0.20 -19.94 23.61
C GLY A 83 -0.47 -20.43 22.34
N SER A 84 -1.80 -20.58 22.40
CA SER A 84 -2.60 -21.13 21.33
C SER A 84 -3.71 -20.18 20.89
N SER A 85 -4.19 -20.38 19.66
CA SER A 85 -5.33 -19.69 19.09
C SER A 85 -6.37 -20.70 18.60
N PRO A 86 -7.66 -20.43 18.76
CA PRO A 86 -8.72 -21.30 18.25
C PRO A 86 -8.77 -21.38 16.72
N LEU A 87 -8.12 -20.45 16.02
CA LEU A 87 -8.01 -20.48 14.55
C LEU A 87 -7.02 -21.55 14.06
N TYR A 88 -6.12 -22.02 14.92
CA TYR A 88 -5.05 -22.96 14.56
C TYR A 88 -5.14 -24.23 15.38
N ILE A 89 -6.18 -25.02 15.13
CA ILE A 89 -6.44 -26.30 15.81
C ILE A 89 -5.69 -27.49 15.21
N SER A 90 -5.12 -27.34 14.01
CA SER A 90 -4.31 -28.35 13.33
C SER A 90 -2.82 -28.04 13.42
N PHE A 91 -1.97 -29.02 13.07
CA PHE A 91 -0.52 -28.79 12.96
C PHE A 91 -0.13 -27.93 11.76
N SER A 92 -0.91 -27.93 10.68
CA SER A 92 -0.71 -27.05 9.55
C SER A 92 -1.24 -25.66 9.90
N ARG A 93 -0.44 -24.64 9.63
CA ARG A 93 -0.78 -23.22 9.87
C ARG A 93 -1.35 -22.54 8.61
N GLY A 94 -1.29 -23.22 7.48
CA GLY A 94 -1.77 -22.73 6.21
C GLY A 94 -0.68 -22.59 5.16
N ASN A 95 -1.08 -22.10 3.99
CA ASN A 95 -0.18 -21.84 2.87
C ASN A 95 -0.05 -20.32 2.65
N THR A 96 1.06 -19.92 2.09
CA THR A 96 1.40 -18.53 1.77
C THR A 96 2.05 -18.46 0.39
N THR A 97 2.19 -17.26 -0.14
CA THR A 97 3.00 -17.00 -1.34
C THR A 97 4.45 -16.66 -1.00
N LEU A 98 4.76 -16.48 0.29
CA LEU A 98 6.09 -16.12 0.75
C LEU A 98 6.94 -17.35 1.05
N GLY A 99 8.24 -17.17 1.02
CA GLY A 99 9.23 -18.14 1.47
C GLY A 99 9.08 -19.53 0.85
N SER A 100 8.89 -20.54 1.69
CA SER A 100 8.70 -21.93 1.25
C SER A 100 7.29 -22.26 0.76
N GLY A 101 6.36 -21.32 0.83
CA GLY A 101 4.95 -21.54 0.50
C GLY A 101 4.12 -22.07 1.68
N GLU A 102 4.71 -22.25 2.86
CA GLU A 102 4.04 -22.71 4.06
C GLU A 102 4.16 -21.69 5.20
N VAL A 103 3.07 -21.48 5.93
CA VAL A 103 3.08 -20.71 7.17
C VAL A 103 3.63 -21.58 8.29
N ASN A 104 4.68 -21.12 8.94
CA ASN A 104 5.37 -21.88 9.97
C ASN A 104 4.83 -21.65 11.39
N GLY A 105 4.15 -20.53 11.61
CA GLY A 105 3.57 -20.18 12.89
C GLY A 105 2.69 -18.95 12.79
N PHE A 106 2.06 -18.58 13.88
CA PHE A 106 1.28 -17.36 13.97
C PHE A 106 1.84 -16.40 15.04
N MET A 107 1.60 -15.13 14.80
CA MET A 107 1.91 -14.07 15.76
C MET A 107 0.70 -13.13 15.87
N TYR A 108 0.34 -12.72 17.08
CA TYR A 108 -0.69 -11.71 17.30
C TYR A 108 -0.06 -10.43 17.81
N VAL A 109 -0.45 -9.32 17.21
CA VAL A 109 -0.05 -7.96 17.61
C VAL A 109 -1.28 -7.07 17.80
N LEU A 110 -1.11 -5.87 18.31
CA LEU A 110 -2.22 -4.93 18.43
C LEU A 110 -2.65 -4.41 17.04
N PRO A 111 -3.94 -4.08 16.84
CA PRO A 111 -4.41 -3.50 15.59
C PRO A 111 -3.66 -2.22 15.17
N GLU A 112 -3.17 -1.44 16.13
CA GLU A 112 -2.39 -0.22 15.92
C GLU A 112 -0.99 -0.43 15.33
N ASP A 113 -0.47 -1.68 15.40
CA ASP A 113 0.81 -2.06 14.82
C ASP A 113 0.71 -2.36 13.31
N PHE A 114 -0.50 -2.47 12.75
CA PHE A 114 -0.72 -2.58 11.31
C PHE A 114 -0.72 -1.21 10.63
N ASP A 115 -0.18 -1.15 9.41
CA ASP A 115 -0.18 0.02 8.55
C ASP A 115 -1.09 -0.17 7.32
N GLN A 116 -2.22 -0.81 7.53
CA GLN A 116 -3.21 -1.12 6.49
C GLN A 116 -4.43 -0.22 6.66
N GLU A 117 -4.87 0.40 5.57
CA GLU A 117 -6.07 1.24 5.57
C GLU A 117 -7.37 0.42 5.64
N VAL A 118 -7.33 -0.82 5.15
CA VAL A 118 -8.52 -1.67 5.05
C VAL A 118 -8.35 -2.95 5.86
N TYR A 119 -9.44 -3.42 6.43
CA TYR A 119 -9.46 -4.72 7.09
C TYR A 119 -9.26 -5.85 6.08
N THR A 120 -8.44 -6.84 6.42
CA THR A 120 -8.20 -8.02 5.60
C THR A 120 -9.15 -9.16 5.95
N GLN A 121 -9.76 -9.12 7.14
CA GLN A 121 -10.66 -10.16 7.63
C GLN A 121 -11.83 -9.55 8.40
N ILE A 122 -13.02 -10.14 8.24
CA ILE A 122 -14.23 -9.79 8.97
C ILE A 122 -14.73 -11.05 9.68
N TYR A 123 -14.87 -10.97 11.00
CA TYR A 123 -15.45 -12.05 11.79
C TYR A 123 -16.88 -11.67 12.17
N LEU A 124 -17.82 -12.56 11.89
CA LEU A 124 -19.23 -12.39 12.22
C LEU A 124 -19.61 -13.32 13.36
N ARG A 125 -20.38 -12.82 14.32
CA ARG A 125 -20.96 -13.60 15.39
C ARG A 125 -22.47 -13.62 15.21
N ILE A 126 -23.03 -14.81 15.06
CA ILE A 126 -24.46 -15.00 14.89
C ILE A 126 -25.06 -15.24 16.27
N HIS A 127 -25.79 -14.26 16.77
CA HIS A 127 -26.31 -14.30 18.13
C HIS A 127 -27.30 -15.45 18.33
N GLU A 128 -28.16 -15.69 17.34
CA GLU A 128 -29.14 -16.76 17.40
C GLU A 128 -28.54 -18.18 17.32
N ALA A 129 -27.25 -18.30 16.89
CA ALA A 129 -26.55 -19.56 16.85
C ALA A 129 -25.95 -19.99 18.20
N GLU A 130 -25.91 -19.12 19.20
CA GLU A 130 -25.28 -19.40 20.51
C GLU A 130 -25.99 -20.52 21.27
N ASP A 131 -27.31 -20.64 21.11
CA ASP A 131 -28.12 -21.65 21.78
C ASP A 131 -28.33 -22.93 20.95
N LEU A 132 -27.75 -22.97 19.72
CA LEU A 132 -27.86 -24.11 18.83
C LEU A 132 -26.63 -25.04 19.00
N ILE A 133 -26.88 -26.33 18.84
CA ILE A 133 -25.81 -27.33 18.82
C ILE A 133 -25.18 -27.31 17.43
N SER A 134 -23.87 -27.07 17.35
CA SER A 134 -23.11 -27.09 16.11
C SER A 134 -23.26 -28.41 15.37
N TYR A 135 -23.25 -28.37 14.04
CA TYR A 135 -23.42 -29.54 13.16
C TYR A 135 -24.82 -30.18 13.24
N THR A 136 -25.82 -29.40 13.57
CA THR A 136 -27.25 -29.81 13.41
C THR A 136 -27.90 -29.06 12.26
N ASP A 137 -28.92 -29.63 11.66
CA ASP A 137 -29.65 -28.98 10.55
C ASP A 137 -30.18 -27.59 10.94
N ALA A 138 -30.54 -27.38 12.20
CA ALA A 138 -30.99 -26.06 12.69
C ALA A 138 -29.86 -25.02 12.71
N TYR A 139 -28.64 -25.43 13.11
CA TYR A 139 -27.46 -24.58 13.09
C TYR A 139 -27.04 -24.28 11.66
N ASP A 140 -26.92 -25.32 10.82
CA ASP A 140 -26.46 -25.22 9.44
C ASP A 140 -27.42 -24.33 8.62
N ASN A 141 -28.71 -24.52 8.71
CA ASN A 141 -29.75 -23.69 8.04
C ASN A 141 -29.68 -22.20 8.48
N LEU A 142 -29.33 -21.92 9.74
CA LEU A 142 -29.18 -20.54 10.21
C LEU A 142 -27.89 -19.91 9.66
N VAL A 143 -26.80 -20.64 9.67
CA VAL A 143 -25.51 -20.19 9.15
C VAL A 143 -25.63 -19.92 7.65
N ASP A 144 -26.15 -20.86 6.88
CA ASP A 144 -26.35 -20.73 5.43
C ASP A 144 -27.17 -19.47 5.07
N LYS A 145 -28.24 -19.24 5.82
CA LYS A 145 -29.07 -18.03 5.61
C LYS A 145 -28.35 -16.73 5.88
N ILE A 146 -27.45 -16.71 6.86
CA ILE A 146 -26.65 -15.53 7.15
C ILE A 146 -25.55 -15.38 6.11
N GLU A 147 -24.94 -16.47 5.67
CA GLU A 147 -23.96 -16.52 4.60
C GLU A 147 -24.52 -15.93 3.30
N GLU A 148 -25.68 -16.39 2.84
CA GLU A 148 -26.38 -15.81 1.67
C GLU A 148 -26.60 -14.29 1.80
N ARG A 149 -26.92 -13.80 3.00
CA ARG A 149 -27.07 -12.35 3.22
C ARG A 149 -25.75 -11.59 3.17
N VAL A 150 -24.69 -12.17 3.69
CA VAL A 150 -23.34 -11.58 3.64
C VAL A 150 -22.83 -11.55 2.21
N GLU A 151 -23.03 -12.63 1.46
CA GLU A 151 -22.71 -12.72 0.04
C GLU A 151 -23.44 -11.65 -0.79
N GLY A 152 -24.73 -11.46 -0.55
CA GLY A 152 -25.50 -10.42 -1.22
C GLY A 152 -25.03 -8.98 -0.91
N ILE A 153 -24.37 -8.77 0.24
CA ILE A 153 -23.74 -7.49 0.59
C ILE A 153 -22.36 -7.37 -0.05
N GLN A 154 -21.63 -8.48 -0.15
CA GLN A 154 -20.26 -8.50 -0.63
C GLN A 154 -20.13 -7.89 -2.02
N ASP A 155 -20.93 -8.33 -2.98
CA ASP A 155 -20.85 -7.84 -4.36
C ASP A 155 -21.11 -6.33 -4.45
N VAL A 156 -22.09 -5.84 -3.67
CA VAL A 156 -22.43 -4.42 -3.62
C VAL A 156 -21.27 -3.60 -2.99
N GLN A 157 -20.69 -4.10 -1.91
CA GLN A 157 -19.57 -3.41 -1.23
C GLN A 157 -18.28 -3.48 -2.03
N CYS A 158 -17.98 -4.61 -2.66
CA CYS A 158 -16.83 -4.74 -3.56
C CYS A 158 -16.95 -3.79 -4.76
N GLN A 159 -18.13 -3.68 -5.36
CA GLN A 159 -18.36 -2.74 -6.45
C GLN A 159 -18.22 -1.29 -5.99
N ALA A 160 -18.83 -0.94 -4.84
CA ALA A 160 -18.73 0.40 -4.28
C ALA A 160 -17.27 0.79 -3.99
N ARG A 161 -16.48 -0.13 -3.41
CA ARG A 161 -15.06 0.11 -3.14
C ARG A 161 -14.23 0.21 -4.43
N TYR A 162 -14.54 -0.63 -5.41
CA TYR A 162 -13.92 -0.54 -6.73
C TYR A 162 -14.17 0.82 -7.38
N ASP A 163 -15.43 1.28 -7.36
CA ASP A 163 -15.83 2.56 -7.94
C ASP A 163 -15.19 3.75 -7.19
N GLU A 164 -15.07 3.67 -5.86
CA GLU A 164 -14.36 4.65 -5.03
C GLU A 164 -12.88 4.76 -5.42
N ILE A 165 -12.16 3.62 -5.43
CA ILE A 165 -10.74 3.58 -5.80
C ILE A 165 -10.54 4.09 -7.23
N LEU A 166 -11.41 3.69 -8.16
CA LEU A 166 -11.35 4.14 -9.55
C LEU A 166 -11.57 5.66 -9.66
N SER A 167 -12.56 6.17 -8.91
CA SER A 167 -12.86 7.61 -8.87
C SER A 167 -11.70 8.42 -8.29
N ASP A 168 -11.09 7.94 -7.21
CA ASP A 168 -9.96 8.61 -6.57
C ASP A 168 -8.72 8.60 -7.50
N ALA A 169 -8.41 7.46 -8.11
CA ALA A 169 -7.32 7.36 -9.09
C ALA A 169 -7.57 8.25 -10.33
N GLN A 170 -8.80 8.32 -10.82
CA GLN A 170 -9.15 9.19 -11.94
C GLN A 170 -8.99 10.66 -11.56
N LYS A 171 -9.39 11.03 -10.34
CA LYS A 171 -9.24 12.40 -9.85
C LYS A 171 -7.77 12.80 -9.72
N GLU A 172 -6.91 11.91 -9.21
CA GLU A 172 -5.46 12.15 -9.16
C GLU A 172 -4.86 12.36 -10.56
N ILE A 173 -5.31 11.56 -11.54
CA ILE A 173 -4.89 11.71 -12.94
C ILE A 173 -5.37 13.06 -13.51
N ASP A 174 -6.64 13.41 -13.31
CA ASP A 174 -7.23 14.65 -13.79
C ASP A 174 -6.53 15.88 -13.15
N ASP A 175 -6.21 15.84 -11.86
CA ASP A 175 -5.47 16.88 -11.16
C ASP A 175 -4.04 17.02 -11.70
N ALA A 176 -3.35 15.90 -11.93
CA ALA A 176 -2.00 15.86 -12.50
C ALA A 176 -1.98 16.34 -13.97
N GLU A 177 -3.01 15.98 -14.77
CA GLU A 177 -3.16 16.48 -16.15
C GLU A 177 -3.39 17.98 -16.18
N LYS A 178 -4.16 18.50 -15.23
CA LYS A 178 -4.40 19.94 -15.09
C LYS A 178 -3.13 20.70 -14.70
N GLU A 179 -2.40 20.21 -13.69
CA GLU A 179 -1.10 20.80 -13.33
C GLU A 179 -0.12 20.79 -14.50
N LEU A 180 -0.10 19.69 -15.26
CA LEU A 180 0.73 19.59 -16.45
C LEU A 180 0.30 20.59 -17.55
N ALA A 181 -1.02 20.77 -17.74
CA ALA A 181 -1.56 21.71 -18.71
C ALA A 181 -1.24 23.16 -18.32
N ASP A 182 -1.40 23.48 -17.03
CA ASP A 182 -1.10 24.80 -16.48
C ASP A 182 0.42 25.10 -16.56
N GLY A 183 1.26 24.14 -16.20
CA GLY A 183 2.73 24.26 -16.33
C GLY A 183 3.21 24.36 -17.77
N LYS A 184 2.55 23.66 -18.71
CA LYS A 184 2.84 23.82 -20.15
C LYS A 184 2.46 25.21 -20.67
N LYS A 185 1.32 25.74 -20.21
CA LYS A 185 0.86 27.06 -20.59
C LYS A 185 1.79 28.15 -20.07
N GLU A 186 2.17 28.06 -18.80
CA GLU A 186 3.13 28.96 -18.16
C GLU A 186 4.49 28.91 -18.88
N ALA A 187 5.01 27.73 -19.15
CA ALA A 187 6.25 27.56 -19.91
C ALA A 187 6.15 28.08 -21.35
N GLN A 188 4.97 27.98 -22.01
CA GLN A 188 4.75 28.54 -23.33
C GLN A 188 4.64 30.07 -23.32
N GLU A 189 4.00 30.65 -22.31
CA GLU A 189 3.91 32.09 -22.10
C GLU A 189 5.31 32.68 -21.85
N GLU A 190 6.10 32.07 -20.94
CA GLU A 190 7.50 32.46 -20.67
C GLU A 190 8.38 32.32 -21.91
N LEU A 191 8.21 31.25 -22.70
CA LEU A 191 8.93 31.04 -23.96
C LEU A 191 8.51 32.07 -25.03
N SER A 192 7.23 32.45 -25.06
CA SER A 192 6.72 33.48 -25.98
C SER A 192 7.27 34.84 -25.60
N ASP A 193 7.25 35.18 -24.32
CA ASP A 193 7.80 36.44 -23.81
C ASP A 193 9.29 36.54 -24.04
N ALA A 194 10.03 35.43 -23.77
CA ALA A 194 11.46 35.36 -24.06
C ALA A 194 11.77 35.47 -25.56
N ARG A 195 10.91 34.92 -26.43
CA ARG A 195 11.04 35.07 -27.89
C ARG A 195 10.76 36.50 -28.35
N GLN A 196 9.77 37.17 -27.75
CA GLN A 196 9.46 38.55 -28.05
C GLN A 196 10.61 39.47 -27.59
N GLN A 197 11.13 39.29 -26.36
CA GLN A 197 12.31 39.97 -25.84
C GLN A 197 13.55 39.76 -26.72
N LEU A 198 13.71 38.53 -27.21
CA LEU A 198 14.80 38.20 -28.15
C LEU A 198 14.64 38.91 -29.52
N LYS A 199 13.38 39.05 -29.99
CA LYS A 199 13.08 39.76 -31.22
C LYS A 199 13.33 41.25 -31.06
N ASP A 200 12.85 41.82 -29.95
CA ASP A 200 13.06 43.22 -29.61
C ASP A 200 14.53 43.57 -29.44
N ALA A 201 15.33 42.71 -28.76
CA ALA A 201 16.76 42.84 -28.64
C ALA A 201 17.49 42.72 -30.00
N ARG A 202 16.98 41.91 -30.91
CA ARG A 202 17.52 41.87 -32.29
C ARG A 202 17.26 43.12 -33.10
N GLU A 203 16.06 43.69 -32.97
CA GLU A 203 15.71 44.93 -33.63
C GLU A 203 16.53 46.11 -33.06
N GLU A 204 16.78 46.13 -31.74
CA GLU A 204 17.69 47.09 -31.11
C GLU A 204 19.13 46.89 -31.58
N LEU A 205 19.60 45.66 -31.72
CA LEU A 205 20.90 45.33 -32.25
C LEU A 205 21.08 45.74 -33.71
N ASP A 206 20.04 45.55 -34.54
CA ASP A 206 20.08 45.95 -35.94
C ASP A 206 20.02 47.49 -36.12
N SER A 207 19.32 48.20 -35.24
CA SER A 207 19.35 49.65 -35.18
C SER A 207 20.70 50.18 -34.59
N GLY A 208 21.25 49.49 -33.61
CA GLY A 208 22.58 49.85 -33.01
C GLY A 208 23.78 49.53 -33.90
N ARG A 209 23.60 48.77 -34.99
CA ARG A 209 24.60 48.54 -36.03
C ARG A 209 24.95 49.80 -36.77
N GLN A 210 24.12 50.80 -36.69
CA GLN A 210 24.36 52.10 -37.33
C GLN A 210 25.26 53.01 -36.48
N GLU A 211 25.37 52.79 -35.20
CA GLU A 211 26.28 53.50 -34.30
C GLU A 211 27.37 52.54 -33.82
N TYR A 212 28.46 52.45 -34.60
CA TYR A 212 29.51 51.40 -34.53
C TYR A 212 30.23 51.24 -33.18
N GLU A 213 30.25 52.21 -32.33
CA GLU A 213 31.04 52.17 -31.06
C GLU A 213 30.20 51.79 -29.82
N ASP A 214 28.89 52.01 -29.81
CA ASP A 214 28.03 51.64 -28.67
C ASP A 214 27.46 50.23 -28.81
N GLY A 215 27.37 49.70 -30.02
CA GLY A 215 26.82 48.36 -30.31
C GLY A 215 27.64 47.19 -29.72
N VAL A 216 28.94 47.36 -29.52
CA VAL A 216 29.80 46.33 -28.95
C VAL A 216 29.54 46.14 -27.44
N ARG A 217 29.18 47.19 -26.72
CA ARG A 217 28.86 47.14 -25.31
C ARG A 217 27.46 46.55 -25.09
N GLN A 218 26.50 47.03 -25.91
CA GLN A 218 25.13 46.45 -25.91
C GLN A 218 25.09 45.01 -26.38
N LEU A 219 26.03 44.59 -27.26
CA LEU A 219 26.19 43.20 -27.67
C LEU A 219 26.64 42.30 -26.49
N GLY A 220 27.45 42.82 -25.56
CA GLY A 220 27.85 42.15 -24.33
C GLY A 220 26.64 41.91 -23.42
N ASP A 221 25.87 42.93 -23.17
CA ASP A 221 24.72 42.87 -22.27
C ASP A 221 23.63 41.97 -22.84
N ALA A 222 23.31 42.07 -24.18
CA ALA A 222 22.37 41.20 -24.83
C ALA A 222 22.78 39.70 -24.85
N ARG A 223 24.09 39.41 -24.84
CA ARG A 223 24.59 38.04 -24.74
C ARG A 223 24.42 37.47 -23.33
N GLU A 224 24.53 38.29 -22.31
CA GLU A 224 24.33 37.86 -20.92
C GLU A 224 22.85 37.56 -20.65
N GLU A 225 21.93 38.46 -21.10
CA GLU A 225 20.49 38.22 -21.04
C GLU A 225 20.05 36.95 -21.80
N LEU A 226 20.67 36.69 -22.96
CA LEU A 226 20.41 35.47 -23.73
C LEU A 226 20.87 34.19 -23.00
N SER A 227 21.96 34.27 -22.25
CA SER A 227 22.46 33.19 -21.43
C SER A 227 21.52 32.87 -20.27
N ASP A 228 21.02 33.93 -19.61
CA ASP A 228 20.07 33.79 -18.51
C ASP A 228 18.71 33.23 -18.99
N ALA A 229 18.24 33.73 -20.16
CA ALA A 229 17.04 33.17 -20.76
C ALA A 229 17.19 31.70 -21.18
N ARG A 230 18.37 31.30 -21.64
CA ARG A 230 18.69 29.88 -21.94
C ARG A 230 18.73 29.02 -20.68
N GLN A 231 19.27 29.55 -19.61
CA GLN A 231 19.28 28.85 -18.32
C GLN A 231 17.84 28.67 -17.80
N GLN A 232 17.04 29.74 -17.84
CA GLN A 232 15.61 29.67 -17.49
C GLN A 232 14.83 28.67 -18.34
N ILE A 233 15.15 28.60 -19.66
CA ILE A 233 14.53 27.60 -20.56
C ILE A 233 15.01 26.18 -20.23
N ALA A 234 16.27 25.99 -19.83
CA ALA A 234 16.78 24.68 -19.38
C ALA A 234 16.07 24.24 -18.10
N ASP A 235 15.95 25.15 -17.13
CA ASP A 235 15.25 24.90 -15.87
C ASP A 235 13.73 24.60 -16.08
N ALA A 236 13.09 25.34 -16.99
CA ALA A 236 11.70 25.08 -17.35
C ALA A 236 11.50 23.74 -18.09
N LYS A 237 12.47 23.32 -18.92
CA LYS A 237 12.45 21.99 -19.56
C LYS A 237 12.63 20.87 -18.56
N GLU A 238 13.48 21.06 -17.57
CA GLU A 238 13.65 20.09 -16.48
C GLU A 238 12.37 19.93 -15.67
N GLN A 239 11.69 21.04 -15.34
CA GLN A 239 10.38 21.00 -14.67
C GLN A 239 9.30 20.28 -15.48
N VAL A 240 9.27 20.44 -16.80
CA VAL A 240 8.35 19.71 -17.67
C VAL A 240 8.69 18.24 -17.76
N ALA A 241 9.98 17.88 -17.81
CA ALA A 241 10.42 16.49 -17.81
C ALA A 241 10.07 15.80 -16.49
N ASP A 242 10.23 16.48 -15.36
CA ASP A 242 9.85 15.98 -14.06
C ASP A 242 8.33 15.75 -13.95
N GLY A 243 7.53 16.68 -14.48
CA GLY A 243 6.08 16.52 -14.55
C GLY A 243 5.64 15.32 -15.39
N TRP A 244 6.30 15.07 -16.50
CA TRP A 244 6.06 13.88 -17.34
C TRP A 244 6.42 12.58 -16.59
N SER A 245 7.55 12.57 -15.88
CA SER A 245 7.99 11.41 -15.10
C SER A 245 6.99 11.09 -13.96
N GLN A 246 6.46 12.13 -13.30
CA GLN A 246 5.41 11.96 -12.28
C GLN A 246 4.11 11.39 -12.88
N LEU A 247 3.72 11.85 -14.06
CA LEU A 247 2.54 11.32 -14.76
C LEU A 247 2.69 9.86 -15.15
N GLU A 248 3.86 9.48 -15.66
CA GLU A 248 4.19 8.09 -16.01
C GLU A 248 4.18 7.18 -14.78
N SER A 249 4.74 7.66 -13.66
CA SER A 249 4.71 6.96 -12.39
C SER A 249 3.27 6.78 -11.87
N ALA A 250 2.45 7.82 -11.93
CA ALA A 250 1.04 7.75 -11.52
C ALA A 250 0.23 6.78 -12.40
N LYS A 251 0.49 6.73 -13.72
CA LYS A 251 -0.11 5.76 -14.64
C LYS A 251 0.28 4.33 -14.30
N ALA A 252 1.56 4.09 -14.05
CA ALA A 252 2.05 2.75 -13.68
C ALA A 252 1.45 2.28 -12.35
N GLN A 253 1.28 3.18 -11.37
CA GLN A 253 0.60 2.87 -10.12
C GLN A 253 -0.87 2.49 -10.34
N ALA A 254 -1.57 3.22 -11.21
CA ALA A 254 -2.96 2.91 -11.55
C ALA A 254 -3.07 1.55 -12.26
N GLU A 255 -2.21 1.25 -13.22
CA GLU A 255 -2.18 -0.04 -13.92
C GLU A 255 -1.86 -1.20 -12.97
N SER A 256 -0.93 -1.01 -12.03
CA SER A 256 -0.63 -1.99 -10.99
C SER A 256 -1.85 -2.24 -10.09
N GLY A 257 -2.53 -1.19 -9.65
CA GLY A 257 -3.77 -1.30 -8.88
C GLY A 257 -4.89 -2.07 -9.61
N TYR A 258 -5.01 -1.86 -10.93
CA TYR A 258 -5.95 -2.65 -11.75
C TYR A 258 -5.57 -4.14 -11.83
N ALA A 259 -4.28 -4.45 -11.95
CA ALA A 259 -3.80 -5.84 -11.98
C ALA A 259 -4.00 -6.54 -10.63
N GLU A 260 -3.76 -5.83 -9.52
CA GLU A 260 -4.02 -6.36 -8.17
C GLU A 260 -5.53 -6.62 -7.93
N LEU A 261 -6.39 -5.71 -8.37
CA LEU A 261 -7.85 -5.88 -8.31
C LEU A 261 -8.33 -7.05 -9.16
N ALA A 262 -7.76 -7.23 -10.36
CA ALA A 262 -8.06 -8.39 -11.21
C ALA A 262 -7.62 -9.70 -10.56
N SER A 263 -6.43 -9.73 -9.98
CA SER A 263 -5.90 -10.89 -9.25
C SER A 263 -6.72 -11.21 -8.00
N ALA A 264 -7.09 -10.19 -7.22
CA ALA A 264 -7.95 -10.36 -6.05
C ALA A 264 -9.34 -10.92 -6.43
N LYS A 265 -9.90 -10.48 -7.55
CA LYS A 265 -11.15 -11.00 -8.09
C LYS A 265 -11.02 -12.47 -8.49
N GLU A 266 -9.96 -12.86 -9.21
CA GLU A 266 -9.72 -14.26 -9.58
C GLU A 266 -9.54 -15.16 -8.35
N GLN A 267 -8.85 -14.68 -7.31
CA GLN A 267 -8.70 -15.41 -6.06
C GLN A 267 -10.05 -15.57 -5.33
N LEU A 268 -10.89 -14.54 -5.34
CA LEU A 268 -12.22 -14.56 -4.78
C LEU A 268 -13.11 -15.57 -5.54
N ASP A 269 -13.10 -15.52 -6.87
CA ASP A 269 -13.85 -16.42 -7.75
C ASP A 269 -13.39 -17.89 -7.57
N SER A 270 -12.08 -18.10 -7.42
CA SER A 270 -11.51 -19.44 -7.18
C SER A 270 -11.82 -19.96 -5.77
N GLY A 271 -11.78 -19.09 -4.75
CA GLY A 271 -12.19 -19.41 -3.39
C GLY A 271 -13.68 -19.77 -3.29
N TRP A 272 -14.51 -19.06 -4.04
CA TRP A 272 -15.93 -19.37 -4.23
C TRP A 272 -16.16 -20.76 -4.86
N ALA A 273 -15.42 -21.07 -5.93
CA ALA A 273 -15.52 -22.37 -6.59
C ALA A 273 -15.12 -23.53 -5.65
N GLN A 274 -14.13 -23.30 -4.77
CA GLN A 274 -13.69 -24.29 -3.77
C GLN A 274 -14.69 -24.46 -2.60
N LEU A 275 -15.42 -23.42 -2.23
CA LEU A 275 -16.45 -23.45 -1.18
C LEU A 275 -17.74 -24.15 -1.64
N ASN A 276 -18.01 -24.16 -2.94
CA ASN A 276 -19.20 -24.77 -3.54
C ASN A 276 -18.95 -26.18 -4.14
N ALA A 277 -17.73 -26.71 -4.02
CA ALA A 277 -17.36 -28.08 -4.40
C ALA A 277 -17.29 -28.99 -3.19
#